data_b345c3d02df891cb92cda1a3993ea91c
#
_entry.id   b345c3d02df891cb92cda1a3993ea91c
#
_cell.length_a   1.000
_cell.length_b   1.000
_cell.length_c   1.000
_cell.angle_alpha   90.00
_cell.angle_beta   90.00
_cell.angle_gamma   90.00
#
_symmetry.space_group_name_H-M   'P 1'
#
loop_
_entity.id
_entity.type
_entity.pdbx_description
1 polymer ?
#
loop_
_entity_poly.entity_id
_entity_poly.type
_entity_poly.pdbx_seq_one_letter_code
_entity_poly.pdbx_strand_id
1 'polypeptide(L)'
;QAIILRPYICQGGETCLGWQVAFNRLSKPIQQTIAALVCDGHRGLISVSKKRRWILQRCHFHLFASLQRRCSMRYFGQHRQESKLFDSLIREIVTTPSTKEILSSVSNLKEIAKNISSYRLRSVLRGFVRNYKDYRHYLTYPHLKLPTTTNSAESLISSISYFCNRARGFRTINSLTKWVTAFLKNKKSVTCNGYFSTKLV
;
A
#
# COMPACT_ATOMS: atom_id res chain seq x y z
N GLN A 1 5.64 11.97 -13.13
CA GLN A 1 4.56 11.47 -13.98
C GLN A 1 4.33 9.99 -13.68
N ALA A 2 3.07 9.57 -13.41
CA ALA A 2 2.76 8.17 -13.16
C ALA A 2 2.74 7.37 -14.47
N ILE A 3 3.33 6.18 -14.46
CA ILE A 3 3.31 5.24 -15.57
C ILE A 3 2.49 4.02 -15.16
N ILE A 4 1.50 3.65 -15.96
CA ILE A 4 0.77 2.40 -15.76
C ILE A 4 1.46 1.32 -16.60
N LEU A 5 1.87 0.25 -15.94
CA LEU A 5 2.39 -0.93 -16.61
C LEU A 5 1.25 -1.80 -17.16
N ARG A 6 1.57 -2.67 -18.11
CA ARG A 6 0.59 -3.61 -18.67
C ARG A 6 -0.07 -4.42 -17.56
N PRO A 7 -1.41 -4.49 -17.50
CA PRO A 7 -2.09 -5.25 -16.46
C PRO A 7 -1.79 -6.74 -16.57
N TYR A 8 -1.56 -7.36 -15.43
CA TYR A 8 -1.49 -8.80 -15.29
C TYR A 8 -2.71 -9.28 -14.50
N ILE A 9 -3.53 -10.10 -15.11
CA ILE A 9 -4.75 -10.65 -14.53
C ILE A 9 -4.59 -12.16 -14.43
N CYS A 10 -4.84 -12.72 -13.25
CA CYS A 10 -4.82 -14.16 -13.00
C CYS A 10 -6.01 -14.55 -12.12
N GLN A 11 -6.33 -15.84 -12.14
CA GLN A 11 -7.26 -16.42 -11.16
C GLN A 11 -6.57 -16.60 -9.81
N GLY A 12 -7.35 -16.50 -8.74
CA GLY A 12 -6.89 -16.73 -7.37
C GLY A 12 -6.74 -15.46 -6.55
N GLY A 13 -6.31 -15.63 -5.31
CA GLY A 13 -6.12 -14.53 -4.37
C GLY A 13 -4.73 -13.90 -4.44
N GLU A 14 -4.57 -12.80 -3.74
CA GLU A 14 -3.29 -12.11 -3.58
C GLU A 14 -2.32 -12.92 -2.72
N THR A 15 -1.44 -13.67 -3.36
CA THR A 15 -0.41 -14.46 -2.69
C THR A 15 0.99 -13.92 -2.97
N CYS A 16 1.97 -14.31 -2.15
CA CYS A 16 3.37 -13.98 -2.41
C CYS A 16 3.84 -14.52 -3.76
N LEU A 17 3.43 -15.74 -4.12
CA LEU A 17 3.76 -16.36 -5.41
C LEU A 17 3.11 -15.60 -6.57
N GLY A 18 1.83 -15.22 -6.46
CA GLY A 18 1.14 -14.42 -7.46
C GLY A 18 1.84 -13.10 -7.73
N TRP A 19 2.25 -12.39 -6.68
CA TRP A 19 3.03 -11.17 -6.81
C TRP A 19 4.41 -11.39 -7.42
N GLN A 20 5.11 -12.49 -7.07
CA GLN A 20 6.40 -12.82 -7.70
C GLN A 20 6.22 -13.06 -9.21
N VAL A 21 5.21 -13.81 -9.62
CA VAL A 21 4.90 -14.05 -11.03
C VAL A 21 4.58 -12.74 -11.74
N ALA A 22 3.75 -11.87 -11.15
CA ALA A 22 3.42 -10.57 -11.73
C ALA A 22 4.67 -9.71 -11.97
N PHE A 23 5.56 -9.59 -10.97
CA PHE A 23 6.79 -8.83 -11.12
C PHE A 23 7.78 -9.48 -12.09
N ASN A 24 7.84 -10.81 -12.19
CA ASN A 24 8.71 -11.50 -13.14
C ASN A 24 8.28 -11.30 -14.60
N ARG A 25 7.03 -10.92 -14.85
CA ARG A 25 6.53 -10.60 -16.20
C ARG A 25 6.92 -9.20 -16.67
N LEU A 26 7.42 -8.35 -15.80
CA LEU A 26 8.02 -7.09 -16.22
C LEU A 26 9.30 -7.37 -17.01
N SER A 27 9.61 -6.53 -17.99
CA SER A 27 10.89 -6.64 -18.70
C SER A 27 12.09 -6.50 -17.77
N LYS A 28 13.18 -7.16 -18.07
CA LYS A 28 14.41 -7.09 -17.24
C LYS A 28 14.85 -5.64 -16.96
N PRO A 29 14.88 -4.72 -17.94
CA PRO A 29 15.25 -3.32 -17.67
C PRO A 29 14.34 -2.68 -16.62
N ILE A 30 13.00 -2.87 -16.72
CA ILE A 30 12.07 -2.33 -15.71
C ILE A 30 12.33 -2.96 -14.34
N GLN A 31 12.53 -4.28 -14.25
CA GLN A 31 12.80 -4.93 -12.97
C GLN A 31 14.06 -4.38 -12.29
N GLN A 32 15.07 -4.03 -13.06
CA GLN A 32 16.34 -3.49 -12.55
C GLN A 32 16.22 -2.04 -12.07
N THR A 33 15.26 -1.27 -12.57
CA THR A 33 15.04 0.12 -12.15
C THR A 33 14.17 0.25 -10.90
N ILE A 34 13.52 -0.83 -10.45
CA ILE A 34 12.68 -0.78 -9.25
C ILE A 34 13.55 -0.68 -7.99
N ALA A 35 13.62 0.50 -7.40
CA ALA A 35 14.32 0.75 -6.15
C ALA A 35 13.44 0.57 -4.91
N ALA A 36 12.13 0.83 -5.03
CA ALA A 36 11.22 0.84 -3.91
C ALA A 36 9.84 0.31 -4.28
N LEU A 37 9.10 -0.15 -3.27
CA LEU A 37 7.70 -0.56 -3.35
C LEU A 37 6.88 0.22 -2.32
N VAL A 38 5.80 0.86 -2.77
CA VAL A 38 4.81 1.48 -1.88
C VAL A 38 3.56 0.61 -1.86
N CYS A 39 3.13 0.15 -0.67
CA CYS A 39 1.97 -0.72 -0.56
C CYS A 39 1.19 -0.53 0.76
N ASP A 40 -0.01 -1.09 0.80
CA ASP A 40 -0.90 -1.09 1.97
C ASP A 40 -0.40 -1.95 3.15
N GLY A 41 0.59 -2.78 2.92
CA GLY A 41 1.12 -3.73 3.90
C GLY A 41 0.64 -5.16 3.69
N HIS A 42 0.14 -5.50 2.50
CA HIS A 42 -0.18 -6.87 2.13
C HIS A 42 1.05 -7.78 2.28
N ARG A 43 0.88 -8.91 2.98
CA ARG A 43 2.00 -9.81 3.35
C ARG A 43 2.79 -10.32 2.15
N GLY A 44 2.10 -10.61 1.04
CA GLY A 44 2.73 -11.05 -0.20
C GLY A 44 3.67 -10.00 -0.79
N LEU A 45 3.24 -8.74 -0.84
CA LEU A 45 4.05 -7.61 -1.33
C LEU A 45 5.25 -7.33 -0.42
N ILE A 46 5.06 -7.37 0.90
CA ILE A 46 6.16 -7.23 1.88
C ILE A 46 7.20 -8.33 1.66
N SER A 47 6.77 -9.57 1.47
CA SER A 47 7.67 -10.70 1.23
C SER A 47 8.47 -10.54 -0.07
N VAL A 48 7.81 -10.10 -1.15
CA VAL A 48 8.47 -9.84 -2.43
C VAL A 48 9.47 -8.70 -2.31
N SER A 49 9.11 -7.59 -1.67
CA SER A 49 10.00 -6.45 -1.45
C SER A 49 11.29 -6.89 -0.72
N LYS A 50 11.15 -7.67 0.37
CA LYS A 50 12.29 -8.20 1.12
C LYS A 50 13.18 -9.11 0.29
N LYS A 51 12.58 -10.06 -0.47
CA LYS A 51 13.34 -10.97 -1.34
C LYS A 51 14.12 -10.24 -2.43
N ARG A 52 13.56 -9.15 -2.96
CA ARG A 52 14.18 -8.33 -4.00
C ARG A 52 15.04 -7.19 -3.48
N ARG A 53 15.14 -7.04 -2.15
CA ARG A 53 15.87 -5.96 -1.47
C ARG A 53 15.41 -4.57 -1.88
N TRP A 54 14.11 -4.42 -2.19
CA TRP A 54 13.51 -3.13 -2.47
C TRP A 54 13.21 -2.39 -1.18
N ILE A 55 13.32 -1.07 -1.20
CA ILE A 55 12.90 -0.22 -0.10
C ILE A 55 11.38 -0.32 0.00
N LEU A 56 10.86 -0.67 1.19
CA LEU A 56 9.43 -0.83 1.43
C LEU A 56 8.88 0.42 2.11
N GLN A 57 8.07 1.20 1.40
CA GLN A 57 7.27 2.27 2.02
C GLN A 57 5.85 1.78 2.24
N ARG A 58 5.37 1.78 3.48
CA ARG A 58 3.99 1.40 3.80
C ARG A 58 3.06 2.61 3.72
N CYS A 59 1.86 2.39 3.24
CA CYS A 59 0.84 3.42 3.04
C CYS A 59 0.32 3.96 4.37
N HIS A 60 0.41 5.28 4.56
CA HIS A 60 -0.12 5.96 5.76
C HIS A 60 -1.64 5.92 5.81
N PHE A 61 -2.32 6.08 4.67
CA PHE A 61 -3.79 6.01 4.61
C PHE A 61 -4.32 4.71 5.21
N HIS A 62 -3.76 3.57 4.82
CA HIS A 62 -4.17 2.26 5.36
C HIS A 62 -3.87 2.10 6.84
N LEU A 63 -2.78 2.68 7.34
CA LEU A 63 -2.45 2.71 8.76
C LEU A 63 -3.56 3.45 9.54
N PHE A 64 -3.84 4.69 9.16
CA PHE A 64 -4.83 5.51 9.85
C PHE A 64 -6.25 4.97 9.69
N ALA A 65 -6.63 4.49 8.50
CA ALA A 65 -7.91 3.83 8.28
C ALA A 65 -8.08 2.56 9.13
N SER A 66 -6.98 1.81 9.34
CA SER A 66 -6.99 0.63 10.23
C SER A 66 -7.19 1.02 11.70
N LEU A 67 -6.53 2.08 12.15
CA LEU A 67 -6.72 2.63 13.49
C LEU A 67 -8.15 3.14 13.69
N GLN A 68 -8.65 3.97 12.78
CA GLN A 68 -10.01 4.51 12.85
C GLN A 68 -11.07 3.41 12.90
N ARG A 69 -10.95 2.37 12.06
CA ARG A 69 -11.88 1.22 12.10
C ARG A 69 -11.85 0.47 13.42
N ARG A 70 -10.72 0.45 14.14
CA ARG A 70 -10.56 -0.21 15.45
C ARG A 70 -10.97 0.67 16.62
N CYS A 71 -10.87 1.99 16.43
CA CYS A 71 -11.29 3.00 17.40
C CYS A 71 -12.69 3.52 17.12
N SER A 72 -13.45 2.93 16.17
CA SER A 72 -14.71 3.47 15.67
C SER A 72 -15.75 3.58 16.78
N MET A 73 -16.56 4.62 16.66
CA MET A 73 -17.51 5.21 17.62
C MET A 73 -18.59 4.27 18.20
N ARG A 74 -18.70 3.05 17.72
CA ARG A 74 -19.64 2.04 18.28
C ARG A 74 -19.17 1.43 19.60
N TYR A 75 -17.90 1.63 19.98
CA TYR A 75 -17.33 1.20 21.25
C TYR A 75 -16.82 2.42 22.03
N PHE A 76 -17.72 3.21 22.46
CA PHE A 76 -17.84 4.18 23.57
C PHE A 76 -16.64 4.84 24.25
N GLY A 77 -16.80 6.16 24.42
CA GLY A 77 -16.33 7.08 25.49
C GLY A 77 -14.88 6.96 25.96
N GLN A 78 -14.54 5.92 26.63
CA GLN A 78 -13.20 5.68 27.18
C GLN A 78 -12.11 5.53 26.09
N HIS A 79 -12.40 4.86 25.01
CA HIS A 79 -11.43 4.66 23.92
C HIS A 79 -11.25 5.88 22.99
N ARG A 80 -12.07 6.91 23.11
CA ARG A 80 -11.98 8.11 22.26
C ARG A 80 -10.77 8.98 22.61
N GLN A 81 -10.46 9.14 23.88
CA GLN A 81 -9.28 9.89 24.32
C GLN A 81 -8.00 9.13 24.00
N GLU A 82 -8.00 7.83 24.29
CA GLU A 82 -6.88 6.95 23.93
C GLU A 82 -6.63 6.95 22.42
N SER A 83 -7.67 6.90 21.58
CA SER A 83 -7.52 6.89 20.12
C SER A 83 -6.93 8.18 19.58
N LYS A 84 -7.25 9.35 20.15
CA LYS A 84 -6.65 10.62 19.80
C LYS A 84 -5.17 10.66 20.17
N LEU A 85 -4.81 10.12 21.33
CA LEU A 85 -3.42 10.02 21.76
C LEU A 85 -2.62 9.13 20.80
N PHE A 86 -3.16 7.98 20.41
CA PHE A 86 -2.48 7.09 19.46
C PHE A 86 -2.31 7.73 18.10
N ASP A 87 -3.35 8.38 17.60
CA ASP A 87 -3.30 9.08 16.30
C ASP A 87 -2.21 10.16 16.34
N SER A 88 -2.14 10.95 17.42
CA SER A 88 -1.12 11.99 17.61
C SER A 88 0.30 11.40 17.65
N LEU A 89 0.54 10.40 18.50
CA LEU A 89 1.85 9.76 18.60
C LEU A 89 2.29 9.09 17.29
N ILE A 90 1.37 8.43 16.60
CA ILE A 90 1.68 7.79 15.33
C ILE A 90 1.97 8.84 14.25
N ARG A 91 1.22 9.94 14.19
CA ARG A 91 1.49 11.06 13.28
C ARG A 91 2.88 11.63 13.54
N GLU A 92 3.19 11.93 14.79
CA GLU A 92 4.52 12.41 15.18
C GLU A 92 5.60 11.44 14.70
N ILE A 93 5.49 10.14 15.01
CA ILE A 93 6.46 9.12 14.60
C ILE A 93 6.64 9.08 13.08
N VAL A 94 5.58 9.18 12.30
CA VAL A 94 5.69 9.06 10.84
C VAL A 94 6.10 10.35 10.13
N THR A 95 5.93 11.52 10.73
CA THR A 95 6.20 12.83 10.09
C THR A 95 7.47 13.52 10.56
N THR A 96 7.94 13.27 11.78
CA THR A 96 9.15 13.91 12.32
C THR A 96 10.40 13.37 11.62
N PRO A 97 11.23 14.19 10.97
CA PRO A 97 12.41 13.72 10.25
C PRO A 97 13.45 13.05 11.15
N SER A 98 13.70 13.62 12.33
CA SER A 98 14.71 13.14 13.27
C SER A 98 14.31 11.79 13.88
N THR A 99 15.18 10.79 13.72
CA THR A 99 14.97 9.47 14.33
C THR A 99 15.18 9.52 15.84
N LYS A 100 16.04 10.41 16.34
CA LYS A 100 16.30 10.55 17.79
C LYS A 100 15.07 11.08 18.52
N GLU A 101 14.41 12.09 17.95
CA GLU A 101 13.22 12.71 18.54
C GLU A 101 12.04 11.75 18.72
N ILE A 102 11.87 10.83 17.79
CA ILE A 102 10.74 9.88 17.83
C ILE A 102 10.97 8.66 18.74
N LEU A 103 12.19 8.45 19.26
CA LEU A 103 12.46 7.25 20.08
C LEU A 103 11.63 7.24 21.36
N SER A 104 11.42 8.39 21.98
CA SER A 104 10.55 8.54 23.15
C SER A 104 9.10 8.21 22.79
N SER A 105 8.59 8.72 21.69
CA SER A 105 7.22 8.48 21.19
C SER A 105 7.00 7.02 20.81
N VAL A 106 7.99 6.36 20.20
CA VAL A 106 7.96 4.92 19.91
C VAL A 106 7.94 4.10 21.21
N SER A 107 8.77 4.46 22.21
CA SER A 107 8.81 3.79 23.49
C SER A 107 7.50 3.97 24.26
N ASN A 108 6.96 5.18 24.29
CA ASN A 108 5.66 5.48 24.90
C ASN A 108 4.54 4.66 24.24
N LEU A 109 4.48 4.67 22.91
CA LEU A 109 3.47 3.88 22.17
C LEU A 109 3.61 2.37 22.43
N LYS A 110 4.82 1.87 22.64
CA LYS A 110 5.08 0.47 22.99
C LYS A 110 4.52 0.13 24.37
N GLU A 111 4.71 0.99 25.37
CA GLU A 111 4.17 0.78 26.73
C GLU A 111 2.64 0.86 26.71
N ILE A 112 2.08 1.86 26.05
CA ILE A 112 0.64 1.97 25.89
C ILE A 112 0.07 0.69 25.22
N ALA A 113 0.71 0.19 24.17
CA ALA A 113 0.28 -1.02 23.47
C ALA A 113 0.33 -2.31 24.32
N LYS A 114 1.08 -2.33 25.43
CA LYS A 114 1.06 -3.45 26.39
C LYS A 114 -0.22 -3.46 27.23
N ASN A 115 -0.67 -2.27 27.63
CA ASN A 115 -1.71 -2.07 28.65
C ASN A 115 -3.14 -1.93 28.07
N ILE A 116 -3.28 -1.80 26.73
CA ILE A 116 -4.58 -1.70 26.08
C ILE A 116 -5.36 -3.00 26.24
N SER A 117 -6.62 -2.90 26.70
CA SER A 117 -7.54 -4.03 26.84
C SER A 117 -7.96 -4.63 25.49
N SER A 118 -8.22 -3.79 24.48
CA SER A 118 -8.65 -4.23 23.15
C SER A 118 -7.54 -5.00 22.43
N TYR A 119 -7.71 -6.31 22.28
CA TYR A 119 -6.79 -7.18 21.53
C TYR A 119 -6.56 -6.68 20.08
N ARG A 120 -7.63 -6.27 19.42
CA ARG A 120 -7.56 -5.80 18.01
C ARG A 120 -6.73 -4.53 17.88
N LEU A 121 -6.94 -3.55 18.76
CA LEU A 121 -6.16 -2.31 18.76
C LEU A 121 -4.70 -2.58 19.16
N ARG A 122 -4.48 -3.39 20.18
CA ARG A 122 -3.15 -3.84 20.61
C ARG A 122 -2.37 -4.48 19.45
N SER A 123 -3.03 -5.31 18.66
CA SER A 123 -2.40 -5.97 17.48
C SER A 123 -1.94 -4.95 16.44
N VAL A 124 -2.76 -3.93 16.13
CA VAL A 124 -2.41 -2.86 15.18
C VAL A 124 -1.23 -2.04 15.69
N LEU A 125 -1.27 -1.61 16.96
CA LEU A 125 -0.21 -0.80 17.56
C LEU A 125 1.12 -1.57 17.65
N ARG A 126 1.09 -2.82 18.09
CA ARG A 126 2.29 -3.68 18.11
C ARG A 126 2.84 -3.92 16.70
N GLY A 127 1.96 -4.09 15.72
CA GLY A 127 2.33 -4.21 14.31
C GLY A 127 3.01 -2.94 13.79
N PHE A 128 2.49 -1.78 14.14
CA PHE A 128 3.09 -0.49 13.81
C PHE A 128 4.45 -0.31 14.50
N VAL A 129 4.53 -0.45 15.82
CA VAL A 129 5.79 -0.29 16.58
C VAL A 129 6.90 -1.20 16.05
N ARG A 130 6.57 -2.42 15.63
CA ARG A 130 7.55 -3.35 15.04
C ARG A 130 8.08 -2.88 13.68
N ASN A 131 7.26 -2.19 12.91
CA ASN A 131 7.54 -1.88 11.51
C ASN A 131 7.49 -0.36 11.21
N TYR A 132 7.59 0.50 12.22
CA TYR A 132 7.44 1.95 12.03
C TYR A 132 8.44 2.53 11.01
N LYS A 133 9.61 1.94 10.88
CA LYS A 133 10.63 2.34 9.90
C LYS A 133 10.10 2.23 8.46
N ASP A 134 9.31 1.20 8.16
CA ASP A 134 8.72 1.00 6.83
C ASP A 134 7.74 2.12 6.44
N TYR A 135 7.20 2.87 7.41
CA TYR A 135 6.36 4.04 7.18
C TYR A 135 7.15 5.35 7.01
N ARG A 136 8.45 5.31 7.23
CA ARG A 136 9.33 6.48 7.27
C ARG A 136 10.38 6.50 6.16
N HIS A 137 10.40 5.52 5.28
CA HIS A 137 11.41 5.46 4.21
C HIS A 137 11.34 6.67 3.28
N TYR A 138 10.19 7.33 3.14
CA TYR A 138 10.07 8.58 2.39
C TYR A 138 10.89 9.73 3.00
N LEU A 139 11.13 9.73 4.31
CA LEU A 139 12.01 10.67 5.01
C LEU A 139 13.48 10.22 4.94
N THR A 140 13.72 8.91 5.01
CA THR A 140 15.07 8.33 4.98
C THR A 140 15.71 8.43 3.58
N TYR A 141 14.89 8.35 2.53
CA TYR A 141 15.32 8.38 1.13
C TYR A 141 14.61 9.50 0.34
N PRO A 142 14.83 10.79 0.67
CA PRO A 142 14.10 11.91 0.07
C PRO A 142 14.32 12.03 -1.43
N HIS A 143 15.49 11.60 -1.94
CA HIS A 143 15.81 11.59 -3.36
C HIS A 143 14.90 10.67 -4.20
N LEU A 144 14.30 9.64 -3.59
CA LEU A 144 13.36 8.74 -4.26
C LEU A 144 11.95 9.33 -4.38
N LYS A 145 11.65 10.43 -3.68
CA LYS A 145 10.34 11.09 -3.68
C LYS A 145 9.17 10.09 -3.48
N LEU A 146 9.35 9.15 -2.54
CA LEU A 146 8.37 8.09 -2.29
C LEU A 146 7.04 8.71 -1.81
N PRO A 147 5.90 8.35 -2.42
CA PRO A 147 4.61 8.76 -1.91
C PRO A 147 4.31 8.08 -0.57
N THR A 148 3.63 8.79 0.32
CA THR A 148 3.22 8.25 1.62
C THR A 148 1.91 7.46 1.55
N THR A 149 1.21 7.50 0.41
CA THR A 149 -0.06 6.82 0.19
C THR A 149 -0.10 6.10 -1.14
N THR A 150 -1.01 5.12 -1.26
CA THR A 150 -1.32 4.37 -2.49
C THR A 150 -2.58 4.89 -3.20
N ASN A 151 -3.06 6.08 -2.82
CA ASN A 151 -4.36 6.62 -3.26
C ASN A 151 -4.54 6.63 -4.79
N SER A 152 -3.47 6.95 -5.56
CA SER A 152 -3.54 6.95 -7.02
C SER A 152 -3.81 5.56 -7.59
N ALA A 153 -3.15 4.52 -7.05
CA ALA A 153 -3.38 3.14 -7.46
C ALA A 153 -4.78 2.65 -7.04
N GLU A 154 -5.21 2.99 -5.82
CA GLU A 154 -6.53 2.63 -5.31
C GLU A 154 -7.66 3.28 -6.08
N SER A 155 -7.55 4.56 -6.42
CA SER A 155 -8.51 5.26 -7.26
C SER A 155 -8.64 4.61 -8.65
N LEU A 156 -7.51 4.19 -9.23
CA LEU A 156 -7.50 3.48 -10.50
C LEU A 156 -8.18 2.11 -10.38
N ILE A 157 -7.82 1.31 -9.37
CA ILE A 157 -8.39 -0.02 -9.11
C ILE A 157 -9.90 0.11 -8.84
N SER A 158 -10.34 1.08 -8.05
CA SER A 158 -11.75 1.34 -7.78
C SER A 158 -12.52 1.68 -9.05
N SER A 159 -11.94 2.48 -9.93
CA SER A 159 -12.53 2.80 -11.23
C SER A 159 -12.67 1.54 -12.12
N ILE A 160 -11.63 0.71 -12.19
CA ILE A 160 -11.67 -0.56 -12.93
C ILE A 160 -12.77 -1.47 -12.37
N SER A 161 -12.81 -1.65 -11.03
CA SER A 161 -13.80 -2.49 -10.36
C SER A 161 -15.23 -2.00 -10.61
N TYR A 162 -15.46 -0.69 -10.53
CA TYR A 162 -16.77 -0.09 -10.81
C TYR A 162 -17.25 -0.42 -12.22
N PHE A 163 -16.40 -0.27 -13.23
CA PHE A 163 -16.76 -0.57 -14.61
C PHE A 163 -16.88 -2.07 -14.88
N CYS A 164 -16.03 -2.91 -14.28
CA CYS A 164 -16.13 -4.37 -14.38
C CYS A 164 -17.49 -4.86 -13.83
N ASN A 165 -17.93 -4.33 -12.69
CA ASN A 165 -19.21 -4.70 -12.10
C ASN A 165 -20.41 -4.29 -13.01
N ARG A 166 -20.31 -3.15 -13.69
CA ARG A 166 -21.35 -2.70 -14.64
C ARG A 166 -21.38 -3.49 -15.93
N ALA A 167 -20.26 -4.05 -16.35
CA ALA A 167 -20.16 -4.88 -17.56
C ALA A 167 -20.79 -6.29 -17.38
N ARG A 168 -21.51 -6.55 -16.28
CA ARG A 168 -22.13 -7.84 -15.96
C ARG A 168 -21.18 -9.06 -16.00
N GLY A 169 -19.88 -8.79 -15.79
CA GLY A 169 -18.83 -9.81 -15.75
C GLY A 169 -18.18 -10.09 -17.12
N PHE A 170 -17.17 -10.93 -17.08
CA PHE A 170 -16.40 -11.36 -18.24
C PHE A 170 -16.34 -12.89 -18.28
N ARG A 171 -16.59 -13.50 -19.45
CA ARG A 171 -16.58 -14.95 -19.59
C ARG A 171 -15.18 -15.56 -19.47
N THR A 172 -14.15 -14.81 -19.85
CA THR A 172 -12.76 -15.30 -19.85
C THR A 172 -11.79 -14.24 -19.31
N ILE A 173 -10.67 -14.70 -18.76
CA ILE A 173 -9.55 -13.82 -18.34
C ILE A 173 -9.04 -12.99 -19.53
N ASN A 174 -9.01 -13.57 -20.72
CA ASN A 174 -8.54 -12.87 -21.91
C ASN A 174 -9.44 -11.68 -22.27
N SER A 175 -10.77 -11.85 -22.24
CA SER A 175 -11.71 -10.74 -22.49
C SER A 175 -11.58 -9.65 -21.41
N LEU A 176 -11.45 -10.02 -20.16
CA LEU A 176 -11.19 -9.07 -19.07
C LEU A 176 -9.87 -8.31 -19.27
N THR A 177 -8.80 -9.03 -19.63
CA THR A 177 -7.48 -8.41 -19.85
C THR A 177 -7.50 -7.42 -21.01
N LYS A 178 -8.15 -7.78 -22.13
CA LYS A 178 -8.33 -6.87 -23.27
C LYS A 178 -9.11 -5.62 -22.88
N TRP A 179 -10.19 -5.79 -22.16
CA TRP A 179 -11.03 -4.69 -21.68
C TRP A 179 -10.27 -3.76 -20.72
N VAL A 180 -9.62 -4.31 -19.69
CA VAL A 180 -8.83 -3.50 -18.74
C VAL A 180 -7.70 -2.77 -19.46
N THR A 181 -7.06 -3.41 -20.43
CA THR A 181 -6.00 -2.78 -21.24
C THR A 181 -6.54 -1.59 -22.05
N ALA A 182 -7.70 -1.76 -22.69
CA ALA A 182 -8.36 -0.69 -23.44
C ALA A 182 -8.80 0.46 -22.51
N PHE A 183 -9.37 0.14 -21.35
CA PHE A 183 -9.76 1.11 -20.35
C PHE A 183 -8.56 1.96 -19.87
N LEU A 184 -7.43 1.32 -19.58
CA LEU A 184 -6.20 2.01 -19.15
C LEU A 184 -5.63 2.92 -20.23
N LYS A 185 -5.65 2.50 -21.50
CA LYS A 185 -5.22 3.33 -22.65
C LYS A 185 -6.03 4.61 -22.80
N ASN A 186 -7.32 4.55 -22.51
CA ASN A 186 -8.23 5.70 -22.65
C ASN A 186 -8.23 6.65 -21.46
N LYS A 187 -7.54 6.32 -20.36
CA LYS A 187 -7.44 7.21 -19.19
C LYS A 187 -6.43 8.34 -19.45
N LYS A 188 -6.94 9.52 -19.82
CA LYS A 188 -6.13 10.73 -20.10
C LYS A 188 -5.28 11.22 -18.90
N SER A 189 -5.64 10.87 -17.66
CA SER A 189 -4.93 11.29 -16.44
C SER A 189 -3.70 10.44 -16.12
N VAL A 190 -3.47 9.36 -16.88
CA VAL A 190 -2.34 8.46 -16.65
C VAL A 190 -1.66 8.22 -17.97
N THR A 191 -0.46 8.75 -18.10
CA THR A 191 0.34 8.60 -19.32
C THR A 191 0.93 7.20 -19.33
N CYS A 192 0.44 6.36 -20.20
CA CYS A 192 1.07 5.10 -20.56
C CYS A 192 2.19 5.42 -21.55
N ASN A 193 3.40 5.68 -21.07
CA ASN A 193 4.52 5.84 -21.98
C ASN A 193 4.91 4.47 -22.58
N GLY A 194 4.76 4.33 -23.90
CA GLY A 194 5.53 3.49 -24.82
C GLY A 194 5.63 1.97 -24.61
N TYR A 195 5.30 1.46 -23.44
CA TYR A 195 5.40 0.02 -23.13
C TYR A 195 4.19 -0.80 -23.58
N PHE A 196 3.18 -0.15 -24.10
CA PHE A 196 2.17 -0.84 -24.90
C PHE A 196 2.69 -0.90 -26.35
N SER A 197 3.76 -1.66 -26.55
CA SER A 197 4.18 -2.04 -27.90
C SER A 197 2.99 -2.65 -28.62
N THR A 198 2.67 -2.10 -29.77
CA THR A 198 1.59 -2.43 -30.70
C THR A 198 1.77 -3.79 -31.38
N LYS A 199 2.33 -4.77 -30.72
CA LYS A 199 2.31 -6.16 -31.19
C LYS A 199 1.32 -6.96 -30.37
N LEU A 200 0.02 -6.67 -30.60
CA LEU A 200 -1.05 -7.64 -30.45
C LEU A 200 -1.20 -8.29 -31.84
N VAL A 201 -0.51 -9.39 -32.06
CA VAL A 201 -0.90 -10.40 -33.03
C VAL A 201 -1.90 -11.33 -32.34
#